data_2ba95a1c554fd792c584184cf787132a
#
_entry.id   2ba95a1c554fd792c584184cf787132a
#
_cell.length_a   1.000
_cell.length_b   1.000
_cell.length_c   1.000
_cell.angle_alpha   90.00
_cell.angle_beta   90.00
_cell.angle_gamma   90.00
#
_symmetry.space_group_name_H-M   'P 1'
#
loop_
_entity.id
_entity.type
_entity.pdbx_description
1 polymer ?
#
loop_
_entity_poly.entity_id
_entity_poly.type
_entity_poly.pdbx_seq_one_letter_code
_entity_poly.pdbx_strand_id
1 'polypeptide(L)'
;MRKSIPNLITLLNALCGWLAIYYSSKGAFDYAAGLLVIAAVFDFLDGFLAKRLNAFSKEGALLDSMADLISFGAAPALFILFRFESLDYFIPLVISSGFLFACALWRLVRYTLRAAEIKPYFEGMPTPAMTLSVVGTSYFLTSLTSLEHSQEVLVAVVLSVILGLWMISKIPTLSFKVNEWSFSENWQRYSFVTVTVLGFVFLGLSGVPVVLGAYLLFSLFLKS
;
A
#
# COMPACT_ATOMS: atom_id res chain seq x y z
N MET A 1 18.53 -24.19 3.07
CA MET A 1 18.02 -23.93 1.71
C MET A 1 16.51 -23.59 1.66
N ARG A 2 15.56 -24.33 2.29
CA ARG A 2 14.12 -24.03 2.18
C ARG A 2 13.71 -22.65 2.73
N LYS A 3 14.37 -22.16 3.78
CA LYS A 3 14.12 -20.84 4.39
C LYS A 3 14.74 -19.67 3.60
N SER A 4 15.71 -19.95 2.75
CA SER A 4 16.43 -18.90 2.02
C SER A 4 15.65 -18.34 0.83
N ILE A 5 14.70 -19.10 0.27
CA ILE A 5 13.91 -18.67 -0.90
C ILE A 5 12.95 -17.52 -0.54
N PRO A 6 12.08 -17.63 0.49
CA PRO A 6 11.24 -16.49 0.89
C PRO A 6 12.08 -15.25 1.22
N ASN A 7 13.13 -15.40 2.02
CA ASN A 7 13.99 -14.27 2.41
C ASN A 7 14.63 -13.56 1.20
N LEU A 8 14.99 -14.31 0.15
CA LEU A 8 15.52 -13.70 -1.08
C LEU A 8 14.45 -12.86 -1.78
N ILE A 9 13.21 -13.33 -1.81
CA ILE A 9 12.09 -12.58 -2.42
C ILE A 9 11.79 -11.33 -1.60
N THR A 10 11.83 -11.42 -0.27
CA THR A 10 11.72 -10.26 0.62
C THR A 10 12.82 -9.23 0.36
N LEU A 11 14.07 -9.67 0.11
CA LEU A 11 15.15 -8.76 -0.29
C LEU A 11 14.89 -8.10 -1.66
N LEU A 12 14.30 -8.83 -2.61
CA LEU A 12 13.91 -8.26 -3.90
C LEU A 12 12.78 -7.22 -3.73
N ASN A 13 11.82 -7.45 -2.82
CA ASN A 13 10.84 -6.45 -2.42
C ASN A 13 11.55 -5.17 -1.96
N ALA A 14 12.47 -5.27 -0.99
CA ALA A 14 13.22 -4.12 -0.48
C ALA A 14 14.02 -3.39 -1.56
N LEU A 15 14.66 -4.14 -2.48
CA LEU A 15 15.42 -3.56 -3.59
C LEU A 15 14.51 -2.80 -4.57
N CYS A 16 13.32 -3.33 -4.85
CA CYS A 16 12.33 -2.61 -5.67
C CYS A 16 11.90 -1.31 -5.00
N GLY A 17 11.66 -1.32 -3.68
CA GLY A 17 11.35 -0.11 -2.91
C GLY A 17 12.49 0.93 -2.96
N TRP A 18 13.73 0.48 -2.78
CA TRP A 18 14.91 1.33 -2.89
C TRP A 18 15.05 1.97 -4.29
N LEU A 19 14.90 1.16 -5.35
CA LEU A 19 14.95 1.67 -6.73
C LEU A 19 13.78 2.61 -7.01
N ALA A 20 12.59 2.36 -6.44
CA ALA A 20 11.45 3.27 -6.57
C ALA A 20 11.74 4.64 -5.96
N ILE A 21 12.42 4.71 -4.81
CA ILE A 21 12.90 5.97 -4.22
C ILE A 21 13.87 6.68 -5.17
N TYR A 22 14.84 5.95 -5.71
CA TYR A 22 15.82 6.51 -6.64
C TYR A 22 15.15 7.09 -7.89
N TYR A 23 14.24 6.33 -8.54
CA TYR A 23 13.55 6.83 -9.73
C TYR A 23 12.60 7.98 -9.41
N SER A 24 11.94 7.98 -8.26
CA SER A 24 11.12 9.12 -7.81
C SER A 24 11.95 10.40 -7.69
N SER A 25 13.16 10.32 -7.11
CA SER A 25 14.07 11.47 -6.98
C SER A 25 14.62 11.98 -8.31
N LYS A 26 14.51 11.20 -9.39
CA LYS A 26 14.88 11.57 -10.75
C LYS A 26 13.68 12.06 -11.59
N GLY A 27 12.48 12.12 -11.00
CA GLY A 27 11.26 12.47 -11.73
C GLY A 27 10.74 11.35 -12.65
N ALA A 28 11.35 10.16 -12.61
CA ALA A 28 10.96 9.01 -13.43
C ALA A 28 9.84 8.18 -12.76
N PHE A 29 8.69 8.82 -12.57
CA PHE A 29 7.58 8.30 -11.75
C PHE A 29 6.96 7.01 -12.30
N ASP A 30 6.95 6.81 -13.63
CA ASP A 30 6.43 5.58 -14.24
C ASP A 30 7.26 4.35 -13.84
N TYR A 31 8.60 4.49 -13.83
CA TYR A 31 9.48 3.44 -13.35
C TYR A 31 9.32 3.20 -11.85
N ALA A 32 9.20 4.28 -11.06
CA ALA A 32 8.97 4.18 -9.63
C ALA A 32 7.64 3.46 -9.32
N ALA A 33 6.56 3.83 -10.00
CA ALA A 33 5.25 3.19 -9.85
C ALA A 33 5.29 1.71 -10.23
N GLY A 34 5.92 1.36 -11.36
CA GLY A 34 6.09 -0.03 -11.78
C GLY A 34 6.86 -0.86 -10.74
N LEU A 35 7.93 -0.31 -10.18
CA LEU A 35 8.72 -0.96 -9.14
C LEU A 35 7.93 -1.17 -7.83
N LEU A 36 7.07 -0.22 -7.44
CA LEU A 36 6.19 -0.37 -6.28
C LEU A 36 5.13 -1.46 -6.48
N VAL A 37 4.60 -1.59 -7.71
CA VAL A 37 3.70 -2.71 -8.05
C VAL A 37 4.44 -4.05 -7.99
N ILE A 38 5.66 -4.13 -8.52
CA ILE A 38 6.51 -5.33 -8.47
C ILE A 38 6.86 -5.67 -7.01
N ALA A 39 7.18 -4.66 -6.17
CA ALA A 39 7.41 -4.85 -4.75
C ALA A 39 6.21 -5.50 -4.05
N ALA A 40 4.98 -5.04 -4.34
CA ALA A 40 3.76 -5.63 -3.78
C ALA A 40 3.53 -7.09 -4.25
N VAL A 41 3.96 -7.44 -5.47
CA VAL A 41 3.94 -8.83 -5.95
C VAL A 41 4.95 -9.68 -5.17
N PHE A 42 6.16 -9.17 -4.94
CA PHE A 42 7.19 -9.90 -4.17
C PHE A 42 6.78 -10.10 -2.71
N ASP A 43 6.20 -9.10 -2.05
CA ASP A 43 5.63 -9.20 -0.71
C ASP A 43 4.57 -10.31 -0.62
N PHE A 44 3.64 -10.33 -1.56
CA PHE A 44 2.65 -11.40 -1.61
C PHE A 44 3.28 -12.79 -1.82
N LEU A 45 4.30 -12.88 -2.71
CA LEU A 45 4.95 -14.15 -3.05
C LEU A 45 5.79 -14.69 -1.90
N ASP A 46 6.50 -13.86 -1.14
CA ASP A 46 7.33 -14.34 -0.04
C ASP A 46 6.48 -14.90 1.11
N GLY A 47 5.38 -14.22 1.46
CA GLY A 47 4.41 -14.74 2.43
C GLY A 47 3.74 -16.04 1.99
N PHE A 48 3.36 -16.13 0.70
CA PHE A 48 2.80 -17.35 0.12
C PHE A 48 3.78 -18.51 0.15
N LEU A 49 5.03 -18.28 -0.25
CA LEU A 49 6.09 -19.30 -0.26
C LEU A 49 6.53 -19.70 1.14
N ALA A 50 6.64 -18.75 2.08
CA ALA A 50 6.93 -19.05 3.48
C ALA A 50 5.89 -20.00 4.06
N LYS A 51 4.62 -19.80 3.76
CA LYS A 51 3.52 -20.67 4.17
C LYS A 51 3.61 -22.06 3.49
N ARG A 52 3.79 -22.10 2.16
CA ARG A 52 3.81 -23.35 1.39
C ARG A 52 5.00 -24.23 1.70
N LEU A 53 6.16 -23.63 2.02
CA LEU A 53 7.40 -24.34 2.34
C LEU A 53 7.57 -24.63 3.84
N ASN A 54 6.60 -24.23 4.69
CA ASN A 54 6.72 -24.24 6.16
C ASN A 54 8.03 -23.60 6.64
N ALA A 55 8.40 -22.47 6.02
CA ALA A 55 9.69 -21.80 6.19
C ALA A 55 9.61 -20.58 7.11
N PHE A 56 8.64 -20.52 8.02
CA PHE A 56 8.50 -19.42 8.97
C PHE A 56 9.71 -19.36 9.92
N SER A 57 10.24 -18.14 10.10
CA SER A 57 11.30 -17.84 11.05
C SER A 57 11.12 -16.44 11.63
N LYS A 58 11.66 -16.20 12.83
CA LYS A 58 11.64 -14.87 13.46
C LYS A 58 12.46 -13.86 12.65
N GLU A 59 13.59 -14.30 12.12
CA GLU A 59 14.46 -13.49 11.26
C GLU A 59 13.75 -13.11 9.96
N GLY A 60 13.02 -14.07 9.34
CA GLY A 60 12.25 -13.81 8.12
C GLY A 60 11.13 -12.80 8.34
N ALA A 61 10.39 -12.91 9.45
CA ALA A 61 9.33 -11.96 9.78
C ALA A 61 9.86 -10.54 10.08
N LEU A 62 11.05 -10.44 10.68
CA LEU A 62 11.70 -9.15 10.90
C LEU A 62 12.20 -8.55 9.58
N LEU A 63 12.82 -9.37 8.72
CA LEU A 63 13.29 -8.96 7.39
C LEU A 63 12.12 -8.44 6.54
N ASP A 64 11.00 -9.14 6.55
CA ASP A 64 9.74 -8.77 5.88
C ASP A 64 9.25 -7.39 6.34
N SER A 65 9.15 -7.17 7.65
CA SER A 65 8.74 -5.88 8.20
C SER A 65 9.69 -4.74 7.83
N MET A 66 11.00 -5.01 7.73
CA MET A 66 12.00 -4.01 7.30
C MET A 66 11.91 -3.74 5.80
N ALA A 67 11.70 -4.76 4.97
CA ALA A 67 11.48 -4.62 3.55
C ALA A 67 10.23 -3.79 3.26
N ASP A 68 9.13 -4.08 3.95
CA ASP A 68 7.87 -3.35 3.86
C ASP A 68 8.02 -1.87 4.27
N LEU A 69 8.83 -1.60 5.29
CA LEU A 69 9.10 -0.22 5.70
C LEU A 69 9.77 0.58 4.58
N ILE A 70 10.67 -0.04 3.81
CA ILE A 70 11.31 0.61 2.66
C ILE A 70 10.31 0.75 1.51
N SER A 71 9.67 -0.34 1.10
CA SER A 71 8.87 -0.41 -0.12
C SER A 71 7.49 0.22 0.02
N PHE A 72 6.87 0.11 1.21
CA PHE A 72 5.50 0.56 1.46
C PHE A 72 5.40 1.61 2.57
N GLY A 73 6.52 1.99 3.17
CA GLY A 73 6.60 3.13 4.08
C GLY A 73 7.33 4.31 3.45
N ALA A 74 8.65 4.17 3.26
CA ALA A 74 9.50 5.25 2.78
C ALA A 74 9.26 5.59 1.30
N ALA A 75 9.17 4.59 0.42
CA ALA A 75 9.07 4.82 -1.01
C ALA A 75 7.80 5.57 -1.42
N PRO A 76 6.57 5.23 -0.96
CA PRO A 76 5.37 6.01 -1.31
C PRO A 76 5.36 7.41 -0.68
N ALA A 77 5.92 7.58 0.52
CA ALA A 77 6.02 8.90 1.15
C ALA A 77 6.95 9.83 0.34
N LEU A 78 8.09 9.33 -0.11
CA LEU A 78 9.02 10.07 -0.97
C LEU A 78 8.50 10.23 -2.39
N PHE A 79 7.74 9.26 -2.90
CA PHE A 79 7.06 9.37 -4.20
C PHE A 79 6.11 10.58 -4.23
N ILE A 80 5.25 10.76 -3.20
CA ILE A 80 4.39 11.95 -3.09
C ILE A 80 5.23 13.23 -3.02
N LEU A 81 6.25 13.23 -2.14
CA LEU A 81 7.09 14.41 -1.94
C LEU A 81 7.70 14.88 -3.26
N PHE A 82 8.35 13.98 -4.00
CA PHE A 82 9.01 14.34 -5.26
C PHE A 82 8.02 14.59 -6.41
N ARG A 83 6.87 13.91 -6.42
CA ARG A 83 5.87 14.07 -7.49
C ARG A 83 5.20 15.43 -7.50
N PHE A 84 4.95 15.97 -6.31
CA PHE A 84 4.25 17.23 -6.10
C PHE A 84 5.18 18.33 -5.55
N GLU A 85 6.50 18.14 -5.65
CA GLU A 85 7.50 19.10 -5.15
C GLU A 85 7.23 20.49 -5.69
N SER A 86 7.15 21.47 -4.77
CA SER A 86 6.95 22.88 -5.06
C SER A 86 7.60 23.71 -3.96
N LEU A 87 8.27 24.78 -4.32
CA LEU A 87 8.90 25.67 -3.35
C LEU A 87 7.87 26.32 -2.42
N ASP A 88 6.70 26.68 -2.95
CA ASP A 88 5.64 27.36 -2.19
C ASP A 88 4.94 26.44 -1.16
N TYR A 89 4.93 25.14 -1.43
CA TYR A 89 4.25 24.14 -0.60
C TYR A 89 5.19 23.06 -0.02
N PHE A 90 6.48 23.33 0.00
CA PHE A 90 7.51 22.37 0.44
C PHE A 90 7.26 21.88 1.87
N ILE A 91 7.02 22.79 2.81
CA ILE A 91 6.83 22.44 4.23
C ILE A 91 5.60 21.54 4.45
N PRO A 92 4.39 21.87 3.95
CA PRO A 92 3.23 20.98 4.05
C PRO A 92 3.46 19.59 3.45
N LEU A 93 4.14 19.51 2.31
CA LEU A 93 4.46 18.23 1.66
C LEU A 93 5.42 17.37 2.49
N VAL A 94 6.49 17.96 3.01
CA VAL A 94 7.45 17.26 3.86
C VAL A 94 6.78 16.77 5.15
N ILE A 95 5.97 17.59 5.79
CA ILE A 95 5.27 17.21 7.04
C ILE A 95 4.27 16.08 6.75
N SER A 96 3.45 16.19 5.70
CA SER A 96 2.41 15.19 5.42
C SER A 96 2.99 13.86 4.92
N SER A 97 4.04 13.89 4.09
CA SER A 97 4.74 12.68 3.64
C SER A 97 5.49 12.02 4.82
N GLY A 98 6.15 12.80 5.67
CA GLY A 98 6.78 12.32 6.90
C GLY A 98 5.78 11.73 7.88
N PHE A 99 4.59 12.31 8.01
CA PHE A 99 3.48 11.76 8.79
C PHE A 99 3.00 10.42 8.23
N LEU A 100 2.82 10.32 6.91
CA LEU A 100 2.46 9.07 6.25
C LEU A 100 3.47 7.96 6.53
N PHE A 101 4.77 8.27 6.41
CA PHE A 101 5.87 7.35 6.75
C PHE A 101 5.82 6.93 8.24
N ALA A 102 5.64 7.87 9.15
CA ALA A 102 5.57 7.58 10.59
C ALA A 102 4.38 6.67 10.93
N CYS A 103 3.22 6.87 10.28
CA CYS A 103 2.05 5.99 10.43
C CYS A 103 2.33 4.58 9.89
N ALA A 104 3.03 4.45 8.76
CA ALA A 104 3.43 3.15 8.21
C ALA A 104 4.39 2.43 9.16
N LEU A 105 5.42 3.13 9.66
CA LEU A 105 6.36 2.59 10.65
C LEU A 105 5.62 2.09 11.90
N TRP A 106 4.76 2.94 12.49
CA TRP A 106 4.00 2.58 13.69
C TRP A 106 3.11 1.36 13.46
N ARG A 107 2.45 1.30 12.30
CA ARG A 107 1.63 0.16 11.92
C ARG A 107 2.45 -1.13 11.84
N LEU A 108 3.60 -1.11 11.17
CA LEU A 108 4.47 -2.28 11.01
C LEU A 108 4.99 -2.77 12.37
N VAL A 109 5.43 -1.87 13.24
CA VAL A 109 5.85 -2.21 14.62
C VAL A 109 4.71 -2.88 15.38
N ARG A 110 3.50 -2.27 15.35
CA ARG A 110 2.32 -2.82 16.03
C ARG A 110 1.96 -4.21 15.51
N TYR A 111 2.06 -4.42 14.20
CA TYR A 111 1.74 -5.69 13.56
C TYR A 111 2.77 -6.77 13.90
N THR A 112 4.06 -6.44 13.86
CA THR A 112 5.15 -7.37 14.22
C THR A 112 5.08 -7.82 15.67
N LEU A 113 4.77 -6.90 16.60
CA LEU A 113 4.61 -7.22 18.03
C LEU A 113 3.36 -8.05 18.32
N ARG A 114 2.29 -7.92 17.52
CA ARG A 114 1.02 -8.61 17.70
C ARG A 114 0.84 -9.83 16.80
N ALA A 115 1.87 -10.24 16.09
CA ALA A 115 1.79 -11.37 15.15
C ALA A 115 1.30 -12.70 15.78
N ALA A 116 1.39 -12.83 17.11
CA ALA A 116 0.87 -13.97 17.86
C ALA A 116 -0.65 -13.90 18.16
N GLU A 117 -1.30 -12.73 17.97
CA GLU A 117 -2.73 -12.57 18.22
C GLU A 117 -3.52 -12.99 16.97
N ILE A 118 -4.28 -14.08 17.08
CA ILE A 118 -5.15 -14.54 15.97
C ILE A 118 -6.42 -13.68 16.00
N LYS A 119 -6.49 -12.65 15.12
CA LYS A 119 -7.72 -11.90 14.89
C LYS A 119 -8.38 -12.30 13.57
N PRO A 120 -9.72 -12.38 13.52
CA PRO A 120 -10.44 -12.79 12.30
C PRO A 120 -10.48 -11.69 11.22
N TYR A 121 -10.09 -10.45 11.55
CA TYR A 121 -10.09 -9.30 10.65
C TYR A 121 -8.79 -8.50 10.76
N PHE A 122 -8.46 -7.77 9.71
CA PHE A 122 -7.36 -6.80 9.73
C PHE A 122 -7.86 -5.46 10.32
N GLU A 123 -7.02 -4.82 11.13
CA GLU A 123 -7.26 -3.47 11.64
C GLU A 123 -6.49 -2.46 10.76
N GLY A 124 -7.19 -1.46 10.25
CA GLY A 124 -6.62 -0.41 9.42
C GLY A 124 -6.21 -0.88 8.01
N MET A 125 -5.78 0.08 7.18
CA MET A 125 -5.40 -0.16 5.80
C MET A 125 -4.03 -0.87 5.69
N PRO A 126 -3.87 -1.94 4.89
CA PRO A 126 -2.57 -2.57 4.63
C PRO A 126 -1.58 -1.62 3.94
N THR A 127 -0.27 -1.72 4.29
CA THR A 127 0.78 -0.85 3.71
C THR A 127 0.92 -0.98 2.19
N PRO A 128 0.83 -2.18 1.55
CA PRO A 128 0.82 -2.26 0.10
C PRO A 128 -0.41 -1.57 -0.53
N ALA A 129 -1.59 -1.69 0.11
CA ALA A 129 -2.80 -1.04 -0.39
C ALA A 129 -2.69 0.49 -0.29
N MET A 130 -2.12 1.03 0.78
CA MET A 130 -1.81 2.45 0.91
C MET A 130 -0.86 2.92 -0.19
N THR A 131 0.20 2.16 -0.47
CA THR A 131 1.18 2.47 -1.53
C THR A 131 0.52 2.54 -2.91
N LEU A 132 -0.29 1.54 -3.26
CA LEU A 132 -1.04 1.56 -4.52
C LEU A 132 -2.02 2.74 -4.58
N SER A 133 -2.59 3.12 -3.45
CA SER A 133 -3.48 4.29 -3.33
C SER A 133 -2.77 5.59 -3.62
N VAL A 134 -1.58 5.76 -3.06
CA VAL A 134 -0.70 6.92 -3.31
C VAL A 134 -0.36 7.02 -4.79
N VAL A 135 0.15 5.93 -5.37
CA VAL A 135 0.54 5.87 -6.78
C VAL A 135 -0.67 6.18 -7.67
N GLY A 136 -1.75 5.43 -7.53
CA GLY A 136 -2.90 5.59 -8.41
C GLY A 136 -3.59 6.95 -8.30
N THR A 137 -3.72 7.50 -7.08
CA THR A 137 -4.31 8.83 -6.92
C THR A 137 -3.40 9.91 -7.53
N SER A 138 -2.08 9.76 -7.44
CA SER A 138 -1.16 10.71 -8.09
C SER A 138 -1.32 10.71 -9.61
N TYR A 139 -1.49 9.53 -10.25
CA TYR A 139 -1.79 9.44 -11.68
C TYR A 139 -3.17 10.01 -12.03
N PHE A 140 -4.16 9.77 -11.20
CA PHE A 140 -5.48 10.34 -11.38
C PHE A 140 -5.44 11.87 -11.35
N LEU A 141 -4.79 12.49 -10.36
CA LEU A 141 -4.67 13.93 -10.23
C LEU A 141 -4.00 14.55 -11.46
N THR A 142 -2.88 14.00 -11.89
CA THR A 142 -2.16 14.51 -13.07
C THR A 142 -2.87 14.23 -14.40
N SER A 143 -3.89 13.38 -14.43
CA SER A 143 -4.77 13.19 -15.60
C SER A 143 -5.87 14.25 -15.70
N LEU A 144 -6.15 14.96 -14.61
CA LEU A 144 -7.16 16.03 -14.55
C LEU A 144 -6.54 17.35 -15.01
N THR A 145 -6.63 17.63 -16.31
CA THR A 145 -6.05 18.85 -16.94
C THR A 145 -6.65 20.16 -16.43
N SER A 146 -7.71 20.11 -15.64
CA SER A 146 -8.41 21.27 -15.07
C SER A 146 -7.89 21.71 -13.71
N LEU A 147 -7.03 20.92 -13.06
CA LEU A 147 -6.50 21.25 -11.74
C LEU A 147 -5.24 22.12 -11.86
N GLU A 148 -5.19 23.15 -11.03
CA GLU A 148 -3.97 23.90 -10.81
C GLU A 148 -3.01 23.10 -9.93
N HIS A 149 -1.70 23.31 -10.09
CA HIS A 149 -0.68 22.61 -9.28
C HIS A 149 -0.89 22.78 -7.77
N SER A 150 -1.35 23.94 -7.33
CA SER A 150 -1.72 24.22 -5.93
C SER A 150 -2.81 23.27 -5.39
N GLN A 151 -3.79 22.95 -6.23
CA GLN A 151 -4.89 22.03 -5.90
C GLN A 151 -4.40 20.60 -5.86
N GLU A 152 -3.54 20.18 -6.78
CA GLU A 152 -2.92 18.85 -6.77
C GLU A 152 -2.13 18.63 -5.48
N VAL A 153 -1.31 19.62 -5.09
CA VAL A 153 -0.52 19.59 -3.85
C VAL A 153 -1.44 19.48 -2.62
N LEU A 154 -2.49 20.29 -2.56
CA LEU A 154 -3.45 20.25 -1.46
C LEU A 154 -4.09 18.85 -1.32
N VAL A 155 -4.52 18.28 -2.44
CA VAL A 155 -5.10 16.91 -2.43
C VAL A 155 -4.06 15.88 -1.99
N ALA A 156 -2.82 15.97 -2.45
CA ALA A 156 -1.74 15.08 -2.06
C ALA A 156 -1.44 15.15 -0.55
N VAL A 157 -1.43 16.36 0.04
CA VAL A 157 -1.26 16.58 1.48
C VAL A 157 -2.41 15.97 2.27
N VAL A 158 -3.65 16.28 1.88
CA VAL A 158 -4.86 15.76 2.56
C VAL A 158 -4.93 14.24 2.45
N LEU A 159 -4.64 13.68 1.27
CA LEU A 159 -4.59 12.24 1.05
C LEU A 159 -3.57 11.56 1.96
N SER A 160 -2.36 12.10 2.06
CA SER A 160 -1.31 11.57 2.92
C SER A 160 -1.75 11.47 4.38
N VAL A 161 -2.44 12.50 4.87
CA VAL A 161 -2.97 12.53 6.25
C VAL A 161 -4.09 11.50 6.42
N ILE A 162 -5.05 11.44 5.49
CA ILE A 162 -6.18 10.50 5.54
C ILE A 162 -5.68 9.05 5.51
N LEU A 163 -4.79 8.72 4.57
CA LEU A 163 -4.23 7.37 4.45
C LEU A 163 -3.41 6.99 5.69
N GLY A 164 -2.61 7.92 6.23
CA GLY A 164 -1.85 7.72 7.45
C GLY A 164 -2.75 7.42 8.65
N LEU A 165 -3.79 8.23 8.87
CA LEU A 165 -4.77 8.02 9.93
C LEU A 165 -5.52 6.71 9.77
N TRP A 166 -5.89 6.35 8.53
CA TRP A 166 -6.57 5.09 8.28
C TRP A 166 -5.68 3.88 8.57
N MET A 167 -4.39 3.91 8.22
CA MET A 167 -3.44 2.84 8.55
C MET A 167 -3.35 2.54 10.05
N ILE A 168 -3.36 3.58 10.90
CA ILE A 168 -3.27 3.40 12.36
C ILE A 168 -4.63 3.19 13.04
N SER A 169 -5.74 3.38 12.30
CA SER A 169 -7.10 3.19 12.83
C SER A 169 -7.36 1.73 13.21
N LYS A 170 -8.40 1.53 14.02
CA LYS A 170 -8.91 0.19 14.38
C LYS A 170 -10.10 -0.23 13.50
N ILE A 171 -10.34 0.47 12.40
CA ILE A 171 -11.45 0.16 11.49
C ILE A 171 -11.20 -1.23 10.91
N PRO A 172 -12.15 -2.18 11.07
CA PRO A 172 -12.02 -3.50 10.47
C PRO A 172 -12.00 -3.36 8.96
N THR A 173 -11.02 -3.97 8.31
CA THR A 173 -10.86 -3.94 6.87
C THR A 173 -11.07 -5.32 6.27
N LEU A 174 -11.51 -5.35 5.00
CA LEU A 174 -11.78 -6.58 4.26
C LEU A 174 -10.55 -7.51 4.32
N SER A 175 -10.75 -8.68 4.93
CA SER A 175 -9.76 -9.76 4.92
C SER A 175 -10.05 -10.69 3.74
N PHE A 176 -9.03 -10.99 2.94
CA PHE A 176 -9.13 -11.97 1.85
C PHE A 176 -9.00 -13.42 2.33
N LYS A 177 -9.01 -13.67 3.65
CA LYS A 177 -9.07 -15.04 4.17
C LYS A 177 -10.45 -15.63 3.86
N VAL A 178 -10.52 -16.52 2.90
CA VAL A 178 -11.72 -17.27 2.53
C VAL A 178 -11.70 -18.59 3.29
N ASN A 179 -12.64 -18.80 4.18
CA ASN A 179 -12.81 -20.09 4.88
C ASN A 179 -13.66 -21.07 4.04
N GLU A 180 -14.66 -20.54 3.33
CA GLU A 180 -15.53 -21.30 2.42
C GLU A 180 -15.75 -20.54 1.12
N TRP A 181 -15.73 -21.23 -0.02
CA TRP A 181 -15.87 -20.65 -1.36
C TRP A 181 -17.36 -20.41 -1.76
N SER A 182 -18.24 -20.16 -0.79
CA SER A 182 -19.64 -19.87 -1.04
C SER A 182 -19.79 -18.43 -1.56
N PHE A 183 -20.54 -18.25 -2.67
CA PHE A 183 -20.79 -16.93 -3.26
C PHE A 183 -21.64 -16.05 -2.33
N SER A 184 -22.62 -16.62 -1.65
CA SER A 184 -23.52 -15.89 -0.74
C SER A 184 -22.80 -15.27 0.46
N GLU A 185 -21.75 -15.93 0.95
CA GLU A 185 -20.96 -15.42 2.09
C GLU A 185 -19.81 -14.49 1.69
N ASN A 186 -19.36 -14.59 0.44
CA ASN A 186 -18.21 -13.83 -0.05
C ASN A 186 -18.57 -12.80 -1.13
N TRP A 187 -19.84 -12.47 -1.34
CA TRP A 187 -20.27 -11.57 -2.41
C TRP A 187 -19.55 -10.20 -2.38
N GLN A 188 -19.27 -9.66 -1.17
CA GLN A 188 -18.54 -8.40 -1.00
C GLN A 188 -17.11 -8.50 -1.54
N ARG A 189 -16.44 -9.63 -1.28
CA ARG A 189 -15.07 -9.90 -1.77
C ARG A 189 -15.04 -10.03 -3.28
N TYR A 190 -15.98 -10.79 -3.85
CA TYR A 190 -16.10 -10.95 -5.30
C TYR A 190 -16.45 -9.63 -5.98
N SER A 191 -17.39 -8.85 -5.42
CA SER A 191 -17.74 -7.53 -5.93
C SER A 191 -16.54 -6.57 -5.88
N PHE A 192 -15.78 -6.57 -4.78
CA PHE A 192 -14.58 -5.75 -4.66
C PHE A 192 -13.53 -6.15 -5.70
N VAL A 193 -13.25 -7.44 -5.87
CA VAL A 193 -12.31 -7.93 -6.90
C VAL A 193 -12.78 -7.51 -8.30
N THR A 194 -14.09 -7.63 -8.59
CA THR A 194 -14.66 -7.22 -9.88
C THR A 194 -14.46 -5.72 -10.11
N VAL A 195 -14.78 -4.88 -9.14
CA VAL A 195 -14.58 -3.41 -9.23
C VAL A 195 -13.09 -3.08 -9.42
N THR A 196 -12.21 -3.79 -8.72
CA THR A 196 -10.74 -3.61 -8.85
C THR A 196 -10.28 -3.95 -10.27
N VAL A 197 -10.68 -5.11 -10.78
CA VAL A 197 -10.31 -5.55 -12.14
C VAL A 197 -10.86 -4.58 -13.19
N LEU A 198 -12.14 -4.22 -13.11
CA LEU A 198 -12.74 -3.27 -14.05
C LEU A 198 -12.08 -1.89 -13.94
N GLY A 199 -11.80 -1.40 -12.74
CA GLY A 199 -11.10 -0.14 -12.53
C GLY A 199 -9.72 -0.12 -13.22
N PHE A 200 -8.94 -1.19 -13.07
CA PHE A 200 -7.64 -1.30 -13.73
C PHE A 200 -7.74 -1.48 -15.25
N VAL A 201 -8.71 -2.26 -15.74
CA VAL A 201 -8.89 -2.51 -17.19
C VAL A 201 -9.31 -1.24 -17.94
N PHE A 202 -10.24 -0.46 -17.37
CA PHE A 202 -10.79 0.71 -18.06
C PHE A 202 -10.01 2.01 -17.78
N LEU A 203 -9.43 2.18 -16.60
CA LEU A 203 -8.81 3.43 -16.15
C LEU A 203 -7.31 3.29 -15.85
N GLY A 204 -6.75 2.08 -15.95
CA GLY A 204 -5.35 1.83 -15.58
C GLY A 204 -5.06 2.24 -14.13
N LEU A 205 -3.90 2.82 -13.89
CA LEU A 205 -3.52 3.32 -12.55
C LEU A 205 -4.42 4.45 -12.04
N SER A 206 -5.01 5.25 -12.94
CA SER A 206 -5.97 6.30 -12.56
C SER A 206 -7.30 5.77 -12.00
N GLY A 207 -7.59 4.47 -12.14
CA GLY A 207 -8.75 3.80 -11.54
C GLY A 207 -8.65 3.55 -10.03
N VAL A 208 -7.46 3.70 -9.45
CA VAL A 208 -7.21 3.41 -8.02
C VAL A 208 -8.10 4.20 -7.06
N PRO A 209 -8.41 5.50 -7.27
CA PRO A 209 -9.36 6.21 -6.38
C PRO A 209 -10.75 5.56 -6.33
N VAL A 210 -11.21 5.00 -7.46
CA VAL A 210 -12.49 4.27 -7.53
C VAL A 210 -12.40 2.99 -6.70
N VAL A 211 -11.30 2.24 -6.85
CA VAL A 211 -11.02 1.02 -6.07
C VAL A 211 -10.93 1.33 -4.58
N LEU A 212 -10.30 2.45 -4.20
CA LEU A 212 -10.22 2.90 -2.81
C LEU A 212 -11.58 3.25 -2.24
N GLY A 213 -12.39 4.00 -2.98
CA GLY A 213 -13.75 4.31 -2.58
C GLY A 213 -14.58 3.05 -2.36
N ALA A 214 -14.48 2.09 -3.27
CA ALA A 214 -15.11 0.77 -3.14
C ALA A 214 -14.59 0.01 -1.91
N TYR A 215 -13.28 -0.02 -1.69
CA TYR A 215 -12.68 -0.68 -0.52
C TYR A 215 -13.19 -0.10 0.80
N LEU A 216 -13.29 1.22 0.90
CA LEU A 216 -13.86 1.92 2.06
C LEU A 216 -15.33 1.53 2.26
N LEU A 217 -16.14 1.62 1.20
CA LEU A 217 -17.55 1.30 1.27
C LEU A 217 -17.77 -0.15 1.71
N PHE A 218 -17.11 -1.10 1.08
CA PHE A 218 -17.22 -2.51 1.46
C PHE A 218 -16.70 -2.79 2.87
N SER A 219 -15.67 -2.08 3.34
CA SER A 219 -15.16 -2.21 4.72
C SER A 219 -16.16 -1.69 5.76
N LEU A 220 -16.90 -0.62 5.46
CA LEU A 220 -17.92 -0.06 6.37
C LEU A 220 -19.16 -0.97 6.48
N PHE A 221 -19.46 -1.76 5.44
CA PHE A 221 -20.57 -2.71 5.44
C PHE A 221 -20.18 -4.12 5.92
N LEU A 222 -18.92 -4.34 6.33
CA LEU A 222 -18.55 -5.57 7.01
C LEU A 222 -19.30 -5.65 8.33
N LYS A 223 -20.29 -6.54 8.40
CA LYS A 223 -20.88 -6.93 9.68
C LYS A 223 -19.78 -7.60 10.50
N SER A 224 -19.45 -6.96 11.64
CA SER A 224 -18.62 -7.52 12.72
C SER A 224 -19.24 -8.79 13.30
#